data_dfa281cf3b4eaf6b5b4d59559cbaab3a
#
_entry.id   dfa281cf3b4eaf6b5b4d59559cbaab3a
#
_cell.length_a   1.000
_cell.length_b   1.000
_cell.length_c   1.000
_cell.angle_alpha   90.00
_cell.angle_beta   90.00
_cell.angle_gamma   90.00
#
_symmetry.space_group_name_H-M   'P 1'
#
loop_
_entity.id
_entity.type
_entity.pdbx_description
1 polymer ?
#
loop_
_entity_poly.entity_id
_entity_poly.type
_entity_poly.pdbx_seq_one_letter_code
_entity_poly.pdbx_strand_id
1 'polypeptide(L)'
;HNVRVFYSRRRKLIYQMWYLNLDTTRCTHVQPVQTTTKVPAPFVVVALATAFPQIKPAKINLSLFGRFGMLQSGLYLKRIKGAAMAKVKISDVAREAGVSLGTVSNALNHPEKLRPETLKLINETINRLGYLPNQSARQLAGGATKSFGLVLPRLDHGFSLQIASGAHNEARKHGYDLLIANADNDDILEDHYLRYFMGTQMSGVMVQPMASPDWHPAMAKMPVPIVHLDIHCSEPGYYVAADNEAQGRIIAELAIARGARHITVVGRAAFMQLTLRVLGIHKALALHPDIKIEVIDAGEWNTAADGYGIGTQIAERPANERPDFVVGLTDVLASGVISALVDKGISVPGQVRVAGCDGNPLAWSGSVPLTTVAPPGYEIGRKGVQLLMEQIENKAPAKTKHIRVGSAARTVTAVTAAEDINRQELVRPFLLERASTQASSQTDATAINLGAYL
;
A
#
# COMPACT_ATOMS: atom_id res chain seq x y z
N HIS A 1 -8.75 8.22 -30.67
CA HIS A 1 -8.89 8.06 -29.20
C HIS A 1 -9.96 9.03 -28.72
N ASN A 2 -10.97 8.53 -28.00
CA ASN A 2 -12.04 9.33 -27.43
C ASN A 2 -11.64 9.76 -26.01
N VAL A 3 -11.53 11.07 -25.78
CA VAL A 3 -11.26 11.64 -24.45
C VAL A 3 -12.57 12.11 -23.83
N ARG A 4 -12.89 11.64 -22.62
CA ARG A 4 -14.06 12.07 -21.85
C ARG A 4 -13.60 13.03 -20.75
N VAL A 5 -14.15 14.23 -20.73
CA VAL A 5 -13.87 15.22 -19.67
C VAL A 5 -15.11 15.38 -18.80
N PHE A 6 -14.97 15.20 -17.49
CA PHE A 6 -16.05 15.33 -16.51
C PHE A 6 -15.87 16.63 -15.70
N TYR A 7 -16.95 17.37 -15.50
CA TYR A 7 -16.98 18.53 -14.61
C TYR A 7 -18.09 18.37 -13.56
N SER A 8 -17.76 18.55 -12.29
CA SER A 8 -18.72 18.51 -11.17
C SER A 8 -18.81 19.86 -10.50
N ARG A 9 -20.02 20.43 -10.41
CA ARG A 9 -20.33 21.60 -9.58
C ARG A 9 -21.21 21.19 -8.40
N ARG A 10 -20.75 21.39 -7.18
CA ARG A 10 -21.55 21.14 -5.96
C ARG A 10 -22.85 21.94 -5.99
N ARG A 11 -23.97 21.24 -5.92
CA ARG A 11 -25.37 21.64 -5.64
C ARG A 11 -26.42 21.59 -6.75
N LYS A 12 -26.16 21.16 -7.98
CA LYS A 12 -27.22 20.60 -8.87
C LYS A 12 -26.54 19.73 -9.90
N LEU A 13 -26.85 18.44 -9.90
CA LEU A 13 -26.34 17.46 -10.86
C LEU A 13 -26.91 17.76 -12.24
N ILE A 14 -26.11 18.38 -13.09
CA ILE A 14 -26.31 18.37 -14.54
C ILE A 14 -24.97 17.90 -15.11
N TYR A 15 -24.96 16.68 -15.63
CA TYR A 15 -23.82 16.13 -16.35
C TYR A 15 -23.89 16.60 -17.79
N GLN A 16 -22.89 17.37 -18.26
CA GLN A 16 -22.65 17.61 -19.67
C GLN A 16 -21.43 16.83 -20.12
N MET A 17 -21.62 16.04 -21.16
CA MET A 17 -20.60 15.18 -21.74
C MET A 17 -20.10 15.84 -23.04
N TRP A 18 -18.79 16.08 -23.14
CA TRP A 18 -18.14 16.58 -24.35
C TRP A 18 -17.40 15.42 -25.02
N TYR A 19 -17.61 15.25 -26.31
CA TYR A 19 -16.85 14.29 -27.12
C TYR A 19 -15.87 15.04 -28.00
N LEU A 20 -14.58 14.76 -27.90
CA LEU A 20 -13.55 15.17 -28.83
C LEU A 20 -13.16 13.96 -29.68
N ASN A 21 -13.46 14.03 -30.95
CA ASN A 21 -13.00 13.04 -31.92
C ASN A 21 -11.67 13.52 -32.50
N LEU A 22 -10.56 12.90 -32.11
CA LEU A 22 -9.23 13.21 -32.62
C LEU A 22 -8.84 12.17 -33.66
N ASP A 23 -8.93 12.55 -34.93
CA ASP A 23 -8.28 11.79 -36.01
C ASP A 23 -6.82 12.20 -36.06
N THR A 24 -5.92 11.21 -35.99
CA THR A 24 -4.46 11.41 -35.90
C THR A 24 -3.83 11.89 -37.20
N THR A 25 -4.59 11.98 -38.30
CA THR A 25 -4.08 12.36 -39.61
C THR A 25 -4.55 13.72 -40.15
N ARG A 26 -5.64 14.27 -39.60
CA ARG A 26 -6.09 15.64 -40.01
C ARG A 26 -6.89 16.29 -38.88
N CYS A 27 -6.32 17.33 -38.25
CA CYS A 27 -7.06 18.24 -37.35
C CYS A 27 -7.98 19.18 -38.16
N THR A 28 -9.13 18.70 -38.57
CA THR A 28 -10.16 19.58 -39.14
C THR A 28 -11.53 19.14 -38.68
N HIS A 29 -12.19 20.05 -37.98
CA HIS A 29 -13.58 20.15 -37.56
C HIS A 29 -13.86 19.87 -36.10
N VAL A 30 -13.98 21.00 -35.37
CA VAL A 30 -14.73 21.08 -34.11
C VAL A 30 -16.16 21.53 -34.51
N GLN A 31 -17.14 20.66 -34.40
CA GLN A 31 -18.54 21.06 -34.54
C GLN A 31 -19.07 21.62 -33.21
N PRO A 32 -19.63 22.83 -33.18
CA PRO A 32 -20.22 23.34 -31.94
C PRO A 32 -21.58 22.70 -31.66
N VAL A 33 -21.69 22.07 -30.49
CA VAL A 33 -22.98 21.70 -29.94
C VAL A 33 -23.55 22.93 -29.24
N GLN A 34 -24.76 23.37 -29.59
CA GLN A 34 -25.43 24.50 -28.95
C GLN A 34 -25.66 24.19 -27.46
N THR A 35 -25.02 24.95 -26.57
CA THR A 35 -25.23 24.89 -25.12
C THR A 35 -25.70 26.24 -24.62
N THR A 36 -26.68 26.24 -23.74
CA THR A 36 -27.29 27.45 -23.15
C THR A 36 -26.45 28.07 -22.02
N THR A 37 -25.24 27.59 -21.77
CA THR A 37 -24.32 28.14 -20.74
C THR A 37 -22.93 28.38 -21.31
N LYS A 38 -22.48 29.63 -21.31
CA LYS A 38 -21.13 30.07 -21.71
C LYS A 38 -20.11 29.62 -20.65
N VAL A 39 -19.20 28.70 -21.00
CA VAL A 39 -18.00 28.37 -20.19
C VAL A 39 -16.88 29.32 -20.63
N PRO A 40 -16.15 30.00 -19.73
CA PRO A 40 -15.06 30.90 -20.10
C PRO A 40 -13.90 30.12 -20.77
N ALA A 41 -13.47 30.59 -21.93
CA ALA A 41 -12.42 30.01 -22.77
C ALA A 41 -11.08 29.66 -22.09
N PRO A 42 -10.60 30.30 -21.01
CA PRO A 42 -9.32 29.97 -20.38
C PRO A 42 -9.27 28.61 -19.75
N PHE A 43 -10.40 28.00 -19.33
CA PHE A 43 -10.41 26.67 -18.73
C PHE A 43 -10.17 25.53 -19.72
N VAL A 44 -10.54 25.72 -20.99
CA VAL A 44 -10.34 24.71 -22.06
C VAL A 44 -8.85 24.62 -22.45
N VAL A 45 -8.14 25.74 -22.45
CA VAL A 45 -6.71 25.77 -22.82
C VAL A 45 -5.82 25.13 -21.74
N VAL A 46 -6.17 25.32 -20.46
CA VAL A 46 -5.42 24.70 -19.35
C VAL A 46 -5.63 23.18 -19.32
N ALA A 47 -6.85 22.71 -19.59
CA ALA A 47 -7.13 21.26 -19.63
C ALA A 47 -6.41 20.57 -20.81
N LEU A 48 -6.26 21.24 -21.96
CA LEU A 48 -5.53 20.70 -23.11
C LEU A 48 -4.00 20.70 -22.89
N ALA A 49 -3.46 21.70 -22.20
CA ALA A 49 -2.02 21.78 -21.92
C ALA A 49 -1.55 20.75 -20.87
N THR A 50 -2.42 20.39 -19.94
CA THR A 50 -2.11 19.37 -18.92
C THR A 50 -2.31 17.93 -19.41
N ALA A 51 -3.25 17.72 -20.34
CA ALA A 51 -3.53 16.39 -20.90
C ALA A 51 -2.54 15.95 -22.00
N PHE A 52 -1.85 16.92 -22.63
CA PHE A 52 -0.94 16.61 -23.77
C PHE A 52 0.33 17.47 -23.72
N PRO A 53 1.29 17.15 -22.87
CA PRO A 53 2.55 17.91 -22.74
C PRO A 53 3.43 17.91 -24.00
N GLN A 54 3.14 17.07 -24.98
CA GLN A 54 3.89 16.96 -26.25
C GLN A 54 3.41 17.96 -27.34
N ILE A 55 2.30 18.67 -27.14
CA ILE A 55 1.79 19.63 -28.14
C ILE A 55 2.44 20.99 -27.87
N LYS A 56 3.37 21.39 -28.75
CA LYS A 56 3.99 22.72 -28.67
C LYS A 56 2.93 23.83 -28.87
N PRO A 57 2.86 24.87 -28.02
CA PRO A 57 1.84 25.91 -28.05
C PRO A 57 1.71 26.68 -29.38
N ALA A 58 2.75 26.66 -30.23
CA ALA A 58 2.81 27.35 -31.51
C ALA A 58 1.88 26.80 -32.61
N LYS A 59 1.24 25.65 -32.41
CA LYS A 59 0.32 25.03 -33.37
C LYS A 59 -1.17 25.23 -33.08
N ILE A 60 -1.51 25.93 -32.00
CA ILE A 60 -2.89 26.24 -31.68
C ILE A 60 -3.20 27.62 -32.29
N ASN A 61 -4.01 27.66 -33.37
CA ASN A 61 -4.41 28.91 -33.99
C ASN A 61 -5.43 29.64 -33.11
N LEU A 62 -4.95 30.62 -32.34
CA LEU A 62 -5.72 31.42 -31.38
C LEU A 62 -6.60 32.50 -32.04
N SER A 63 -6.59 32.63 -33.39
CA SER A 63 -7.39 33.65 -34.12
C SER A 63 -8.91 33.39 -34.07
N LEU A 64 -9.36 32.22 -33.62
CA LEU A 64 -10.77 31.88 -33.42
C LEU A 64 -11.39 32.41 -32.10
N PHE A 65 -10.55 32.93 -31.21
CA PHE A 65 -11.00 33.48 -29.92
C PHE A 65 -10.87 34.99 -29.96
N GLY A 66 -11.98 35.70 -30.18
CA GLY A 66 -12.03 37.13 -30.39
C GLY A 66 -11.23 37.99 -29.39
N ARG A 67 -10.80 39.16 -29.82
CA ARG A 67 -9.91 40.14 -29.16
C ARG A 67 -10.17 40.48 -27.67
N PHE A 68 -11.27 40.04 -27.06
CA PHE A 68 -11.64 40.38 -25.68
C PHE A 68 -10.99 39.50 -24.62
N GLY A 69 -10.41 38.34 -24.95
CA GLY A 69 -9.84 37.40 -23.97
C GLY A 69 -8.38 37.68 -23.59
N MET A 70 -7.62 38.41 -24.39
CA MET A 70 -6.17 38.57 -24.19
C MET A 70 -5.76 39.64 -23.15
N LEU A 71 -6.59 40.65 -22.92
CA LEU A 71 -6.26 41.71 -21.94
C LEU A 71 -6.47 41.25 -20.47
N GLN A 72 -7.45 40.36 -20.22
CA GLN A 72 -7.68 39.85 -18.88
C GLN A 72 -6.73 38.69 -18.51
N SER A 73 -6.30 37.87 -19.47
CA SER A 73 -5.36 36.75 -19.21
C SER A 73 -3.94 37.23 -18.87
N GLY A 74 -3.48 38.33 -19.48
CA GLY A 74 -2.18 38.93 -19.17
C GLY A 74 -2.11 39.50 -17.75
N LEU A 75 -3.21 40.08 -17.25
CA LEU A 75 -3.31 40.57 -15.87
C LEU A 75 -3.43 39.43 -14.84
N TYR A 76 -4.12 38.34 -15.20
CA TYR A 76 -4.26 37.17 -14.31
C TYR A 76 -2.96 36.39 -14.17
N LEU A 77 -2.21 36.18 -15.25
CA LEU A 77 -0.89 35.53 -15.23
C LEU A 77 0.16 36.40 -14.54
N LYS A 78 0.08 37.76 -14.63
CA LYS A 78 0.93 38.67 -13.87
C LYS A 78 0.63 38.59 -12.36
N ARG A 79 -0.65 38.43 -11.99
CA ARG A 79 -1.08 38.32 -10.59
C ARG A 79 -0.67 36.96 -9.96
N ILE A 80 -0.66 35.87 -10.73
CA ILE A 80 -0.18 34.54 -10.29
C ILE A 80 1.36 34.56 -10.19
N LYS A 81 2.08 35.21 -11.10
CA LYS A 81 3.55 35.35 -11.00
C LYS A 81 4.01 36.32 -9.91
N GLY A 82 3.16 37.25 -9.46
CA GLY A 82 3.48 38.21 -8.39
C GLY A 82 3.20 37.73 -6.97
N ALA A 83 2.51 36.60 -6.80
CA ALA A 83 2.19 36.01 -5.52
C ALA A 83 2.94 34.67 -5.32
N ALA A 84 4.23 34.64 -5.63
CA ALA A 84 5.11 33.72 -4.93
C ALA A 84 5.14 34.22 -3.47
N MET A 85 4.21 33.72 -2.65
CA MET A 85 4.24 33.98 -1.20
C MET A 85 5.65 33.66 -0.73
N ALA A 86 6.39 34.69 -0.30
CA ALA A 86 7.72 34.51 0.25
C ALA A 86 7.58 33.45 1.37
N LYS A 87 8.28 32.33 1.21
CA LYS A 87 8.20 31.21 2.17
C LYS A 87 8.61 31.73 3.53
N VAL A 88 7.69 31.78 4.49
CA VAL A 88 7.95 32.22 5.85
C VAL A 88 9.13 31.43 6.42
N LYS A 89 10.11 32.10 6.97
CA LYS A 89 11.31 31.51 7.55
C LYS A 89 11.19 31.43 9.07
N ILE A 90 11.97 30.57 9.68
CA ILE A 90 12.05 30.46 11.15
C ILE A 90 12.48 31.79 11.78
N SER A 91 13.30 32.58 11.08
CA SER A 91 13.71 33.95 11.51
C SER A 91 12.54 34.93 11.56
N ASP A 92 11.51 34.74 10.73
CA ASP A 92 10.34 35.60 10.74
C ASP A 92 9.46 35.29 11.96
N VAL A 93 9.34 34.00 12.32
CA VAL A 93 8.68 33.56 13.56
C VAL A 93 9.40 34.11 14.78
N ALA A 94 10.72 34.03 14.83
CA ALA A 94 11.54 34.55 15.93
C ALA A 94 11.34 36.05 16.12
N ARG A 95 11.40 36.83 15.03
CA ARG A 95 11.21 38.29 15.02
C ARG A 95 9.79 38.64 15.50
N GLU A 96 8.76 37.95 15.01
CA GLU A 96 7.38 38.26 15.30
C GLU A 96 6.98 37.85 16.73
N ALA A 97 7.54 36.76 17.25
CA ALA A 97 7.35 36.30 18.62
C ALA A 97 8.25 37.05 19.64
N GLY A 98 9.17 37.92 19.19
CA GLY A 98 10.11 38.64 20.08
C GLY A 98 11.10 37.76 20.81
N VAL A 99 11.48 36.60 20.24
CA VAL A 99 12.40 35.64 20.86
C VAL A 99 13.61 35.35 19.95
N SER A 100 14.62 34.68 20.50
CA SER A 100 15.76 34.26 19.71
C SER A 100 15.43 33.14 18.75
N LEU A 101 16.20 32.99 17.65
CA LEU A 101 16.10 31.88 16.72
C LEU A 101 16.26 30.53 17.43
N GLY A 102 17.19 30.44 18.39
CA GLY A 102 17.39 29.24 19.22
C GLY A 102 16.16 28.89 20.07
N THR A 103 15.42 29.90 20.56
CA THR A 103 14.20 29.68 21.33
C THR A 103 13.10 29.09 20.46
N VAL A 104 12.95 29.59 19.22
CA VAL A 104 11.97 28.98 18.26
C VAL A 104 12.40 27.57 17.88
N SER A 105 13.71 27.35 17.66
CA SER A 105 14.23 25.99 17.39
C SER A 105 13.96 25.03 18.54
N ASN A 106 14.13 25.48 19.79
CA ASN A 106 13.80 24.70 20.97
C ASN A 106 12.29 24.44 21.08
N ALA A 107 11.43 25.42 20.75
CA ALA A 107 9.99 25.20 20.72
C ALA A 107 9.59 24.06 19.77
N LEU A 108 10.26 23.94 18.64
CA LEU A 108 9.99 22.92 17.62
C LEU A 108 10.60 21.54 17.94
N ASN A 109 11.73 21.50 18.66
CA ASN A 109 12.52 20.27 18.83
C ASN A 109 12.57 19.78 20.29
N HIS A 110 12.46 20.69 21.26
CA HIS A 110 12.61 20.45 22.69
C HIS A 110 11.62 21.32 23.49
N PRO A 111 10.29 21.15 23.25
CA PRO A 111 9.28 21.98 23.90
C PRO A 111 9.36 21.92 25.43
N GLU A 112 9.82 20.80 25.98
CA GLU A 112 10.01 20.57 27.41
C GLU A 112 11.05 21.49 28.06
N LYS A 113 11.91 22.13 27.27
CA LYS A 113 12.93 23.07 27.75
C LYS A 113 12.43 24.51 27.88
N LEU A 114 11.19 24.76 27.44
CA LEU A 114 10.61 26.10 27.42
C LEU A 114 9.52 26.28 28.49
N ARG A 115 9.36 27.51 28.92
CA ARG A 115 8.22 27.88 29.78
C ARG A 115 6.92 27.75 28.97
N PRO A 116 5.82 27.25 29.57
CA PRO A 116 4.55 27.06 28.88
C PRO A 116 4.04 28.27 28.12
N GLU A 117 4.18 29.47 28.71
CA GLU A 117 3.75 30.74 28.10
C GLU A 117 4.55 31.06 26.84
N THR A 118 5.88 30.86 26.87
CA THR A 118 6.76 31.08 25.71
C THR A 118 6.45 30.10 24.59
N LEU A 119 6.21 28.84 24.94
CA LEU A 119 5.83 27.80 23.96
C LEU A 119 4.48 28.13 23.30
N LYS A 120 3.50 28.56 24.07
CA LYS A 120 2.19 29.00 23.58
C LYS A 120 2.31 30.16 22.60
N LEU A 121 3.06 31.23 22.98
CA LEU A 121 3.29 32.40 22.12
C LEU A 121 3.92 32.02 20.78
N ILE A 122 4.93 31.14 20.80
CA ILE A 122 5.60 30.69 19.58
C ILE A 122 4.63 29.90 18.70
N ASN A 123 3.86 28.96 19.26
CA ASN A 123 2.89 28.15 18.50
C ASN A 123 1.78 29.02 17.88
N GLU A 124 1.27 30.01 18.60
CA GLU A 124 0.29 30.96 18.06
C GLU A 124 0.89 31.78 16.90
N THR A 125 2.16 32.19 17.02
CA THR A 125 2.88 32.92 15.98
C THR A 125 3.12 32.07 14.76
N ILE A 126 3.54 30.80 14.93
CA ILE A 126 3.69 29.81 13.85
C ILE A 126 2.38 29.65 13.09
N ASN A 127 1.27 29.45 13.80
CA ASN A 127 -0.04 29.26 13.19
C ASN A 127 -0.49 30.52 12.43
N ARG A 128 -0.32 31.70 13.01
CA ARG A 128 -0.69 32.98 12.40
C ARG A 128 0.11 33.31 11.15
N LEU A 129 1.41 33.03 11.13
CA LEU A 129 2.27 33.24 9.97
C LEU A 129 2.17 32.14 8.92
N GLY A 130 1.57 31.00 9.24
CA GLY A 130 1.55 29.81 8.39
C GLY A 130 2.94 29.22 8.17
N TYR A 131 3.83 29.35 9.17
CA TYR A 131 5.18 28.79 9.10
C TYR A 131 5.12 27.26 9.13
N LEU A 132 5.70 26.63 8.12
CA LEU A 132 5.90 25.18 8.08
C LEU A 132 7.38 24.88 8.26
N PRO A 133 7.73 24.08 9.30
CA PRO A 133 9.12 23.67 9.52
C PRO A 133 9.70 22.99 8.28
N ASN A 134 10.87 23.42 7.85
CA ASN A 134 11.53 22.78 6.72
C ASN A 134 12.27 21.53 7.20
N GLN A 135 11.73 20.36 6.85
CA GLN A 135 12.32 19.07 7.19
C GLN A 135 13.77 18.94 6.71
N SER A 136 14.06 19.39 5.48
CA SER A 136 15.43 19.37 4.94
C SER A 136 16.40 20.25 5.73
N ALA A 137 15.94 21.42 6.23
CA ALA A 137 16.76 22.27 7.09
C ALA A 137 17.00 21.64 8.47
N ARG A 138 16.04 20.88 8.98
CA ARG A 138 16.17 20.13 10.23
C ARG A 138 17.18 18.98 10.07
N GLN A 139 17.18 18.29 8.95
CA GLN A 139 18.17 17.26 8.62
C GLN A 139 19.59 17.83 8.52
N LEU A 140 19.77 18.98 7.85
CA LEU A 140 21.06 19.68 7.76
C LEU A 140 21.59 20.11 9.12
N ALA A 141 20.71 20.37 10.09
CA ALA A 141 21.05 20.68 11.47
C ALA A 141 21.35 19.45 12.34
N GLY A 142 21.46 18.26 11.75
CA GLY A 142 21.76 17.00 12.45
C GLY A 142 20.53 16.32 13.09
N GLY A 143 19.32 16.77 12.77
CA GLY A 143 18.08 16.12 13.21
C GLY A 143 17.77 14.90 12.38
N ALA A 144 17.64 13.71 12.99
CA ALA A 144 17.11 12.52 12.32
C ALA A 144 15.65 12.74 11.90
N THR A 145 15.28 12.27 10.71
CA THR A 145 13.85 12.19 10.34
C THR A 145 13.16 11.15 11.20
N LYS A 146 12.06 11.53 11.84
CA LYS A 146 11.19 10.54 12.50
C LYS A 146 10.15 10.03 11.50
N SER A 147 10.62 9.34 10.48
CA SER A 147 9.73 8.76 9.46
C SER A 147 10.29 7.45 8.94
N PHE A 148 9.37 6.51 8.68
CA PHE A 148 9.63 5.24 8.03
C PHE A 148 9.08 5.26 6.60
N GLY A 149 9.75 4.55 5.69
CA GLY A 149 9.23 4.22 4.37
C GLY A 149 8.59 2.84 4.39
N LEU A 150 7.52 2.66 3.62
CA LEU A 150 6.90 1.37 3.34
C LEU A 150 6.67 1.27 1.84
N VAL A 151 7.33 0.31 1.19
CA VAL A 151 7.09 -0.02 -0.22
C VAL A 151 6.20 -1.25 -0.28
N LEU A 152 5.09 -1.13 -1.01
CA LEU A 152 4.12 -2.20 -1.21
C LEU A 152 3.98 -2.51 -2.70
N PRO A 153 3.80 -3.78 -3.09
CA PRO A 153 3.63 -4.16 -4.49
C PRO A 153 2.33 -3.65 -5.08
N ARG A 154 1.26 -3.57 -4.27
CA ARG A 154 -0.07 -3.13 -4.70
C ARG A 154 -0.85 -2.49 -3.55
N LEU A 155 -1.62 -1.43 -3.86
CA LEU A 155 -2.56 -0.81 -2.91
C LEU A 155 -4.02 -1.21 -3.13
N ASP A 156 -4.33 -1.90 -4.23
CA ASP A 156 -5.66 -2.45 -4.50
C ASP A 156 -5.86 -3.86 -3.88
N HIS A 157 -4.88 -4.35 -3.12
CA HIS A 157 -4.92 -5.63 -2.44
C HIS A 157 -5.14 -5.45 -0.93
N GLY A 158 -6.22 -6.03 -0.41
CA GLY A 158 -6.63 -5.83 0.99
C GLY A 158 -5.57 -6.23 2.02
N PHE A 159 -4.75 -7.23 1.73
CA PHE A 159 -3.66 -7.66 2.60
C PHE A 159 -2.57 -6.59 2.75
N SER A 160 -2.15 -5.94 1.63
CA SER A 160 -1.20 -4.84 1.68
C SER A 160 -1.74 -3.64 2.48
N LEU A 161 -3.05 -3.37 2.41
CA LEU A 161 -3.69 -2.33 3.22
C LEU A 161 -3.68 -2.66 4.71
N GLN A 162 -3.84 -3.93 5.09
CA GLN A 162 -3.70 -4.36 6.50
C GLN A 162 -2.26 -4.16 7.00
N ILE A 163 -1.25 -4.52 6.19
CA ILE A 163 0.16 -4.28 6.52
C ILE A 163 0.39 -2.78 6.74
N ALA A 164 -0.09 -1.94 5.82
CA ALA A 164 0.03 -0.49 5.93
C ALA A 164 -0.61 0.05 7.21
N SER A 165 -1.82 -0.43 7.56
CA SER A 165 -2.54 -0.03 8.76
C SER A 165 -1.80 -0.43 10.04
N GLY A 166 -1.29 -1.66 10.11
CA GLY A 166 -0.52 -2.15 11.24
C GLY A 166 0.77 -1.37 11.44
N ALA A 167 1.51 -1.15 10.34
CA ALA A 167 2.74 -0.36 10.35
C ALA A 167 2.49 1.09 10.76
N HIS A 168 1.43 1.73 10.22
CA HIS A 168 1.09 3.11 10.57
C HIS A 168 0.75 3.27 12.06
N ASN A 169 -0.10 2.38 12.58
CA ASN A 169 -0.51 2.47 13.97
C ASN A 169 0.65 2.24 14.94
N GLU A 170 1.56 1.32 14.63
CA GLU A 170 2.72 1.06 15.47
C GLU A 170 3.76 2.19 15.36
N ALA A 171 4.04 2.70 14.14
CA ALA A 171 4.95 3.83 13.94
C ALA A 171 4.49 5.06 14.75
N ARG A 172 3.20 5.37 14.75
CA ARG A 172 2.63 6.47 15.54
C ARG A 172 2.84 6.33 17.05
N LYS A 173 2.76 5.12 17.61
CA LYS A 173 3.03 4.89 19.05
C LYS A 173 4.46 5.29 19.42
N HIS A 174 5.40 5.14 18.50
CA HIS A 174 6.79 5.52 18.68
C HIS A 174 7.10 6.95 18.20
N GLY A 175 6.09 7.71 17.75
CA GLY A 175 6.25 9.09 17.28
C GLY A 175 6.92 9.20 15.91
N TYR A 176 6.74 8.20 15.05
CA TYR A 176 7.21 8.20 13.67
C TYR A 176 6.05 8.36 12.69
N ASP A 177 6.30 9.12 11.61
CA ASP A 177 5.43 9.17 10.46
C ASP A 177 5.69 7.97 9.54
N LEU A 178 4.68 7.54 8.75
CA LEU A 178 4.83 6.49 7.75
C LEU A 178 4.52 7.04 6.37
N LEU A 179 5.48 6.91 5.44
CA LEU A 179 5.30 7.21 4.03
C LEU A 179 5.15 5.89 3.25
N ILE A 180 4.08 5.78 2.48
CA ILE A 180 3.76 4.57 1.71
C ILE A 180 3.97 4.84 0.23
N ALA A 181 4.70 3.95 -0.45
CA ALA A 181 4.88 3.94 -1.88
C ALA A 181 4.26 2.67 -2.49
N ASN A 182 3.57 2.83 -3.62
CA ASN A 182 3.00 1.74 -4.40
C ASN A 182 3.91 1.43 -5.59
N ALA A 183 4.47 0.24 -5.64
CA ALA A 183 5.31 -0.20 -6.74
C ALA A 183 4.51 -0.70 -7.96
N ASP A 184 3.19 -0.88 -7.81
CA ASP A 184 2.26 -1.29 -8.89
C ASP A 184 2.70 -2.57 -9.65
N ASN A 185 3.28 -3.52 -8.95
CA ASN A 185 3.91 -4.73 -9.46
C ASN A 185 5.02 -4.46 -10.51
N ASP A 186 5.74 -3.34 -10.37
CA ASP A 186 6.85 -2.95 -11.23
C ASP A 186 8.14 -2.90 -10.40
N ASP A 187 9.09 -3.77 -10.70
CA ASP A 187 10.39 -3.91 -10.02
C ASP A 187 11.26 -2.65 -10.20
N ILE A 188 11.11 -1.94 -11.32
CA ILE A 188 11.81 -0.67 -11.56
C ILE A 188 11.27 0.41 -10.60
N LEU A 189 9.94 0.45 -10.40
CA LEU A 189 9.33 1.37 -9.44
C LEU A 189 9.68 0.99 -8.00
N GLU A 190 9.74 -0.31 -7.67
CA GLU A 190 10.17 -0.77 -6.35
C GLU A 190 11.58 -0.25 -6.03
N ASP A 191 12.56 -0.50 -6.94
CA ASP A 191 13.93 -0.01 -6.79
C ASP A 191 14.01 1.52 -6.74
N HIS A 192 13.20 2.22 -7.56
CA HIS A 192 13.11 3.68 -7.53
C HIS A 192 12.67 4.21 -6.16
N TYR A 193 11.62 3.65 -5.55
CA TYR A 193 11.13 4.09 -4.25
C TYR A 193 12.09 3.73 -3.11
N LEU A 194 12.75 2.58 -3.18
CA LEU A 194 13.79 2.22 -2.23
C LEU A 194 14.93 3.24 -2.25
N ARG A 195 15.43 3.61 -3.44
CA ARG A 195 16.47 4.66 -3.60
C ARG A 195 15.97 6.02 -3.15
N TYR A 196 14.73 6.38 -3.42
CA TYR A 196 14.13 7.62 -2.97
C TYR A 196 14.10 7.71 -1.44
N PHE A 197 13.66 6.65 -0.75
CA PHE A 197 13.64 6.60 0.71
C PHE A 197 15.04 6.65 1.31
N MET A 198 16.04 6.02 0.68
CA MET A 198 17.44 6.16 1.08
C MET A 198 17.91 7.62 0.96
N GLY A 199 17.63 8.26 -0.16
CA GLY A 199 18.04 9.64 -0.43
C GLY A 199 17.37 10.68 0.49
N THR A 200 16.18 10.37 1.00
CA THR A 200 15.44 11.23 1.93
C THR A 200 15.78 10.98 3.40
N GLN A 201 16.79 10.14 3.69
CA GLN A 201 17.27 9.85 5.05
C GLN A 201 16.14 9.39 6.00
N MET A 202 15.28 8.48 5.54
CA MET A 202 14.31 7.81 6.40
C MET A 202 15.01 7.10 7.56
N SER A 203 14.36 7.01 8.71
CA SER A 203 14.91 6.28 9.87
C SER A 203 15.00 4.78 9.65
N GLY A 204 14.18 4.25 8.75
CA GLY A 204 14.16 2.86 8.35
C GLY A 204 13.15 2.64 7.21
N VAL A 205 13.25 1.49 6.56
CA VAL A 205 12.38 1.13 5.44
C VAL A 205 11.83 -0.27 5.64
N MET A 206 10.55 -0.43 5.39
CA MET A 206 9.89 -1.72 5.22
C MET A 206 9.57 -1.92 3.74
N VAL A 207 9.70 -3.15 3.28
CA VAL A 207 9.35 -3.51 1.91
C VAL A 207 8.62 -4.84 1.90
N GLN A 208 7.48 -4.90 1.21
CA GLN A 208 6.87 -6.15 0.79
C GLN A 208 7.35 -6.41 -0.65
N PRO A 209 8.44 -7.18 -0.84
CA PRO A 209 9.10 -7.27 -2.12
C PRO A 209 8.31 -8.14 -3.08
N MET A 210 8.41 -7.84 -4.37
CA MET A 210 7.83 -8.63 -5.44
C MET A 210 8.62 -9.91 -5.73
N ALA A 211 9.92 -9.88 -5.47
CA ALA A 211 10.83 -10.99 -5.69
C ALA A 211 11.73 -11.22 -4.46
N SER A 212 12.55 -12.28 -4.50
CA SER A 212 13.50 -12.55 -3.43
C SER A 212 14.50 -11.39 -3.23
N PRO A 213 14.91 -11.07 -1.97
CA PRO A 213 15.80 -9.94 -1.65
C PRO A 213 17.16 -9.97 -2.36
N ASP A 214 17.65 -11.13 -2.78
CA ASP A 214 18.88 -11.31 -3.55
C ASP A 214 18.83 -10.62 -4.93
N TRP A 215 17.64 -10.29 -5.44
CA TRP A 215 17.44 -9.53 -6.68
C TRP A 215 17.71 -8.03 -6.56
N HIS A 216 17.78 -7.49 -5.34
CA HIS A 216 17.97 -6.07 -5.10
C HIS A 216 19.32 -5.76 -4.45
N PRO A 217 20.42 -5.66 -5.23
CA PRO A 217 21.74 -5.30 -4.69
C PRO A 217 21.74 -4.00 -3.90
N ALA A 218 20.76 -3.11 -4.16
CA ALA A 218 20.57 -1.88 -3.41
C ALA A 218 20.16 -2.15 -1.96
N MET A 219 19.36 -3.17 -1.67
CA MET A 219 18.91 -3.50 -0.33
C MET A 219 20.05 -3.98 0.58
N ALA A 220 20.97 -4.79 0.06
CA ALA A 220 22.12 -5.29 0.81
C ALA A 220 23.09 -4.18 1.28
N LYS A 221 23.01 -2.99 0.69
CA LYS A 221 23.86 -1.83 1.00
C LYS A 221 23.09 -0.65 1.58
N MET A 222 21.87 -0.88 2.07
CA MET A 222 21.08 0.20 2.65
C MET A 222 21.74 0.80 3.89
N PRO A 223 21.95 2.11 3.94
CA PRO A 223 22.55 2.78 5.08
C PRO A 223 21.60 2.89 6.27
N VAL A 224 20.32 2.52 6.07
CA VAL A 224 19.26 2.58 7.07
C VAL A 224 18.76 1.17 7.42
N PRO A 225 18.15 0.97 8.59
CA PRO A 225 17.44 -0.27 8.92
C PRO A 225 16.43 -0.67 7.85
N ILE A 226 16.39 -1.96 7.49
CA ILE A 226 15.41 -2.52 6.56
C ILE A 226 14.75 -3.76 7.16
N VAL A 227 13.44 -3.90 6.90
CA VAL A 227 12.67 -5.11 7.22
C VAL A 227 11.88 -5.53 5.98
N HIS A 228 12.00 -6.81 5.65
CA HIS A 228 11.27 -7.43 4.56
C HIS A 228 9.97 -8.04 5.11
N LEU A 229 8.86 -7.72 4.45
CA LEU A 229 7.52 -8.15 4.85
C LEU A 229 6.97 -9.18 3.87
N ASP A 230 6.28 -10.17 4.40
CA ASP A 230 5.59 -11.23 3.64
C ASP A 230 6.50 -12.01 2.69
N ILE A 231 7.75 -12.24 3.08
CA ILE A 231 8.69 -13.05 2.31
C ILE A 231 9.46 -14.01 3.22
N HIS A 232 9.73 -15.20 2.70
CA HIS A 232 10.59 -16.20 3.33
C HIS A 232 11.94 -16.17 2.63
N CYS A 233 13.02 -15.94 3.38
CA CYS A 233 14.37 -15.87 2.87
C CYS A 233 15.37 -16.50 3.85
N SER A 234 16.36 -17.21 3.32
CA SER A 234 17.45 -17.79 4.13
C SER A 234 18.63 -16.84 4.32
N GLU A 235 18.68 -15.77 3.53
CA GLU A 235 19.76 -14.78 3.59
C GLU A 235 19.70 -13.97 4.88
N PRO A 236 20.86 -13.44 5.36
CA PRO A 236 20.88 -12.56 6.50
C PRO A 236 19.96 -11.35 6.32
N GLY A 237 19.17 -11.04 7.35
CA GLY A 237 18.22 -9.92 7.31
C GLY A 237 17.14 -10.01 8.37
N TYR A 238 16.20 -9.07 8.30
CA TYR A 238 15.04 -9.01 9.18
C TYR A 238 13.78 -9.24 8.35
N TYR A 239 13.03 -10.27 8.71
CA TYR A 239 11.88 -10.75 7.96
C TYR A 239 10.68 -10.95 8.86
N VAL A 240 9.50 -10.53 8.38
CA VAL A 240 8.20 -10.86 8.98
C VAL A 240 7.33 -11.47 7.90
N ALA A 241 6.93 -12.71 8.06
CA ALA A 241 6.12 -13.41 7.08
C ALA A 241 4.92 -14.09 7.73
N ALA A 242 3.87 -14.35 6.94
CA ALA A 242 2.83 -15.29 7.35
C ALA A 242 3.35 -16.72 7.30
N ASP A 243 2.85 -17.57 8.19
CA ASP A 243 3.05 -19.02 8.08
C ASP A 243 2.15 -19.57 6.96
N ASN A 244 2.65 -19.46 5.71
CA ASN A 244 1.90 -19.82 4.51
C ASN A 244 1.70 -21.35 4.40
N GLU A 245 2.59 -22.16 4.95
CA GLU A 245 2.37 -23.62 5.00
C GLU A 245 1.20 -23.95 5.93
N ALA A 246 1.14 -23.30 7.12
CA ALA A 246 0.00 -23.43 8.00
C ALA A 246 -1.31 -22.95 7.38
N GLN A 247 -1.29 -21.89 6.56
CA GLN A 247 -2.50 -21.47 5.81
C GLN A 247 -3.02 -22.59 4.92
N GLY A 248 -2.15 -23.19 4.12
CA GLY A 248 -2.53 -24.31 3.25
C GLY A 248 -3.04 -25.50 4.03
N ARG A 249 -2.41 -25.84 5.16
CA ARG A 249 -2.85 -26.91 6.04
C ARG A 249 -4.24 -26.64 6.61
N ILE A 250 -4.48 -25.46 7.18
CA ILE A 250 -5.77 -25.10 7.81
C ILE A 250 -6.92 -25.17 6.80
N ILE A 251 -6.72 -24.70 5.56
CA ILE A 251 -7.77 -24.71 4.54
C ILE A 251 -8.07 -26.15 4.06
N ALA A 252 -7.05 -27.00 3.97
CA ALA A 252 -7.25 -28.41 3.65
C ALA A 252 -7.94 -29.19 4.78
N GLU A 253 -7.57 -28.93 6.04
CA GLU A 253 -8.25 -29.48 7.22
C GLU A 253 -9.73 -29.07 7.25
N LEU A 254 -10.05 -27.83 6.88
CA LEU A 254 -11.44 -27.40 6.73
C LEU A 254 -12.16 -28.21 5.64
N ALA A 255 -11.55 -28.37 4.46
CA ALA A 255 -12.16 -29.13 3.37
C ALA A 255 -12.44 -30.59 3.80
N ILE A 256 -11.49 -31.24 4.46
CA ILE A 256 -11.64 -32.58 5.04
C ILE A 256 -12.81 -32.60 6.04
N ALA A 257 -12.84 -31.67 6.99
CA ALA A 257 -13.90 -31.57 7.99
C ALA A 257 -15.28 -31.32 7.39
N ARG A 258 -15.35 -30.69 6.20
CA ARG A 258 -16.59 -30.47 5.41
C ARG A 258 -16.95 -31.66 4.51
N GLY A 259 -16.19 -32.75 4.57
CA GLY A 259 -16.44 -33.98 3.83
C GLY A 259 -16.10 -33.88 2.34
N ALA A 260 -15.15 -33.04 1.98
CA ALA A 260 -14.73 -32.90 0.59
C ALA A 260 -14.19 -34.22 0.03
N ARG A 261 -14.54 -34.52 -1.23
CA ARG A 261 -14.05 -35.67 -1.96
C ARG A 261 -13.29 -35.30 -3.23
N HIS A 262 -13.57 -34.13 -3.76
CA HIS A 262 -12.88 -33.60 -4.92
C HIS A 262 -12.54 -32.12 -4.68
N ILE A 263 -11.28 -31.83 -4.38
CA ILE A 263 -10.77 -30.50 -4.13
C ILE A 263 -10.08 -29.97 -5.36
N THR A 264 -10.46 -28.78 -5.82
CA THR A 264 -9.73 -28.04 -6.86
C THR A 264 -9.04 -26.84 -6.23
N VAL A 265 -7.71 -26.79 -6.34
CA VAL A 265 -6.88 -25.64 -5.94
C VAL A 265 -6.71 -24.74 -7.16
N VAL A 266 -7.09 -23.47 -7.02
CA VAL A 266 -7.05 -22.46 -8.09
C VAL A 266 -6.00 -21.43 -7.77
N GLY A 267 -5.02 -21.28 -8.64
CA GLY A 267 -3.98 -20.27 -8.53
C GLY A 267 -2.63 -20.72 -9.09
N ARG A 268 -1.80 -19.75 -9.41
CA ARG A 268 -0.43 -20.00 -9.85
C ARG A 268 0.52 -19.88 -8.67
N ALA A 269 1.22 -20.96 -8.37
CA ALA A 269 2.23 -21.01 -7.31
C ALA A 269 3.59 -20.41 -7.78
N ALA A 270 3.56 -19.24 -8.41
CA ALA A 270 4.76 -18.57 -8.92
C ALA A 270 5.60 -17.93 -7.81
N PHE A 271 4.98 -17.58 -6.68
CA PHE A 271 5.63 -16.96 -5.53
C PHE A 271 5.79 -17.98 -4.40
N MET A 272 6.85 -17.84 -3.62
CA MET A 272 7.18 -18.74 -2.50
C MET A 272 5.99 -18.89 -1.52
N GLN A 273 5.28 -17.81 -1.22
CA GLN A 273 4.12 -17.82 -0.35
C GLN A 273 3.04 -18.79 -0.84
N LEU A 274 2.73 -18.75 -2.14
CA LEU A 274 1.71 -19.61 -2.74
C LEU A 274 2.20 -21.05 -2.85
N THR A 275 3.48 -21.25 -3.14
CA THR A 275 4.11 -22.58 -3.13
C THR A 275 4.00 -23.24 -1.75
N LEU A 276 4.25 -22.49 -0.67
CA LEU A 276 4.11 -22.98 0.70
C LEU A 276 2.65 -23.31 1.04
N ARG A 277 1.68 -22.54 0.57
CA ARG A 277 0.24 -22.85 0.73
C ARG A 277 -0.11 -24.18 0.07
N VAL A 278 0.32 -24.38 -1.19
CA VAL A 278 0.13 -25.66 -1.89
C VAL A 278 0.81 -26.82 -1.16
N LEU A 279 2.02 -26.62 -0.66
CA LEU A 279 2.73 -27.63 0.14
C LEU A 279 1.93 -28.00 1.39
N GLY A 280 1.41 -27.02 2.12
CA GLY A 280 0.57 -27.24 3.31
C GLY A 280 -0.70 -28.03 3.00
N ILE A 281 -1.35 -27.73 1.86
CA ILE A 281 -2.51 -28.48 1.37
C ILE A 281 -2.13 -29.95 1.12
N HIS A 282 -1.06 -30.19 0.36
CA HIS A 282 -0.62 -31.54 0.04
C HIS A 282 -0.24 -32.36 1.29
N LYS A 283 0.46 -31.72 2.24
CA LYS A 283 0.81 -32.40 3.51
C LYS A 283 -0.42 -32.82 4.31
N ALA A 284 -1.45 -31.97 4.38
CA ALA A 284 -2.70 -32.32 5.06
C ALA A 284 -3.45 -33.45 4.36
N LEU A 285 -3.51 -33.42 3.02
CA LEU A 285 -4.21 -34.42 2.24
C LEU A 285 -3.46 -35.74 2.09
N ALA A 286 -2.17 -35.82 2.41
CA ALA A 286 -1.37 -37.06 2.32
C ALA A 286 -1.94 -38.22 3.17
N LEU A 287 -2.70 -37.89 4.23
CA LEU A 287 -3.37 -38.87 5.10
C LEU A 287 -4.79 -39.23 4.60
N HIS A 288 -5.25 -38.64 3.50
CA HIS A 288 -6.58 -38.79 2.94
C HIS A 288 -6.53 -39.15 1.43
N PRO A 289 -6.00 -40.34 1.07
CA PRO A 289 -5.78 -40.73 -0.33
C PRO A 289 -7.07 -40.91 -1.14
N ASP A 290 -8.22 -40.98 -0.46
CA ASP A 290 -9.56 -41.03 -1.06
C ASP A 290 -10.05 -39.68 -1.59
N ILE A 291 -9.40 -38.58 -1.23
CA ILE A 291 -9.73 -37.24 -1.69
C ILE A 291 -8.97 -36.95 -2.98
N LYS A 292 -9.71 -36.73 -4.07
CA LYS A 292 -9.14 -36.27 -5.32
C LYS A 292 -8.71 -34.82 -5.22
N ILE A 293 -7.48 -34.52 -5.62
CA ILE A 293 -6.96 -33.15 -5.72
C ILE A 293 -6.60 -32.80 -7.15
N GLU A 294 -6.99 -31.62 -7.60
CA GLU A 294 -6.63 -31.01 -8.88
C GLU A 294 -6.09 -29.60 -8.64
N VAL A 295 -5.08 -29.20 -9.40
CA VAL A 295 -4.53 -27.83 -9.35
C VAL A 295 -4.74 -27.19 -10.72
N ILE A 296 -5.40 -26.03 -10.76
CA ILE A 296 -5.62 -25.26 -11.99
C ILE A 296 -4.82 -23.96 -11.89
N ASP A 297 -3.90 -23.77 -12.85
CA ASP A 297 -3.12 -22.54 -12.98
C ASP A 297 -4.04 -21.38 -13.38
N ALA A 298 -3.99 -20.28 -12.64
CA ALA A 298 -4.83 -19.10 -12.81
C ALA A 298 -4.16 -17.96 -13.61
N GLY A 299 -3.08 -18.25 -14.33
CA GLY A 299 -2.34 -17.21 -15.04
C GLY A 299 -1.37 -16.42 -14.15
N GLU A 300 -0.81 -15.36 -14.70
CA GLU A 300 0.38 -14.70 -14.12
C GLU A 300 0.07 -13.96 -12.82
N TRP A 301 -1.09 -13.29 -12.72
CA TRP A 301 -1.36 -12.33 -11.65
C TRP A 301 -2.40 -12.76 -10.62
N ASN A 302 -2.99 -13.95 -10.78
CA ASN A 302 -4.02 -14.45 -9.85
C ASN A 302 -5.18 -13.44 -9.62
N THR A 303 -5.71 -12.87 -10.70
CA THR A 303 -6.75 -11.84 -10.62
C THR A 303 -8.15 -12.41 -10.39
N ALA A 304 -9.13 -11.55 -10.06
CA ALA A 304 -10.53 -11.93 -9.97
C ALA A 304 -11.09 -12.40 -11.34
N ALA A 305 -10.61 -11.83 -12.43
CA ALA A 305 -10.98 -12.23 -13.78
C ALA A 305 -10.48 -13.65 -14.11
N ASP A 306 -9.26 -14.00 -13.68
CA ASP A 306 -8.73 -15.35 -13.81
C ASP A 306 -9.58 -16.34 -13.01
N GLY A 307 -9.91 -15.99 -11.76
CA GLY A 307 -10.83 -16.76 -10.92
C GLY A 307 -12.21 -16.95 -11.55
N TYR A 308 -12.77 -15.90 -12.16
CA TYR A 308 -14.06 -15.98 -12.86
C TYR A 308 -13.98 -16.90 -14.08
N GLY A 309 -12.93 -16.83 -14.88
CA GLY A 309 -12.71 -17.72 -16.02
C GLY A 309 -12.66 -19.19 -15.61
N ILE A 310 -11.91 -19.50 -14.54
CA ILE A 310 -11.80 -20.87 -14.01
C ILE A 310 -13.13 -21.33 -13.40
N GLY A 311 -13.80 -20.47 -12.65
CA GLY A 311 -15.13 -20.75 -12.09
C GLY A 311 -16.16 -21.07 -13.18
N THR A 312 -16.08 -20.40 -14.33
CA THR A 312 -16.90 -20.72 -15.50
C THR A 312 -16.59 -22.12 -16.05
N GLN A 313 -15.31 -22.47 -16.22
CA GLN A 313 -14.89 -23.80 -16.65
C GLN A 313 -15.37 -24.89 -15.68
N ILE A 314 -15.29 -24.65 -14.38
CA ILE A 314 -15.81 -25.58 -13.36
C ILE A 314 -17.31 -25.70 -13.46
N ALA A 315 -18.07 -24.63 -13.64
CA ALA A 315 -19.53 -24.65 -13.76
C ALA A 315 -20.00 -25.40 -15.00
N GLU A 316 -19.24 -25.36 -16.09
CA GLU A 316 -19.57 -26.05 -17.36
C GLU A 316 -19.29 -27.55 -17.34
N ARG A 317 -18.57 -28.05 -16.31
CA ARG A 317 -18.37 -29.51 -16.15
C ARG A 317 -19.68 -30.23 -15.83
N PRO A 318 -19.84 -31.49 -16.22
CA PRO A 318 -20.91 -32.36 -15.72
C PRO A 318 -20.94 -32.39 -14.19
N ALA A 319 -22.12 -32.50 -13.60
CA ALA A 319 -22.27 -32.40 -12.13
C ALA A 319 -21.44 -33.43 -11.35
N ASN A 320 -21.21 -34.62 -11.90
CA ASN A 320 -20.40 -35.69 -11.31
C ASN A 320 -18.88 -35.47 -11.47
N GLU A 321 -18.45 -34.47 -12.28
CA GLU A 321 -17.05 -34.14 -12.52
C GLU A 321 -16.66 -32.82 -11.84
N ARG A 322 -17.64 -32.09 -11.30
CA ARG A 322 -17.35 -30.83 -10.57
C ARG A 322 -16.67 -31.13 -9.23
N PRO A 323 -15.72 -30.28 -8.80
CA PRO A 323 -15.26 -30.35 -7.45
C PRO A 323 -16.38 -29.99 -6.47
N ASP A 324 -16.36 -30.59 -5.31
CA ASP A 324 -17.27 -30.25 -4.21
C ASP A 324 -16.65 -29.18 -3.28
N PHE A 325 -15.34 -28.93 -3.43
CA PHE A 325 -14.62 -27.90 -2.72
C PHE A 325 -13.57 -27.20 -3.61
N VAL A 326 -13.60 -25.88 -3.67
CA VAL A 326 -12.59 -25.07 -4.38
C VAL A 326 -11.80 -24.24 -3.38
N VAL A 327 -10.49 -24.29 -3.49
CA VAL A 327 -9.53 -23.47 -2.74
C VAL A 327 -8.91 -22.46 -3.67
N GLY A 328 -9.22 -21.18 -3.51
CA GLY A 328 -8.45 -20.10 -4.13
C GLY A 328 -7.17 -19.84 -3.33
N LEU A 329 -6.01 -19.84 -4.00
CA LEU A 329 -4.75 -19.51 -3.33
C LEU A 329 -4.72 -18.06 -2.83
N THR A 330 -5.64 -17.21 -3.32
CA THR A 330 -5.94 -15.86 -2.82
C THR A 330 -7.45 -15.65 -2.72
N ASP A 331 -7.89 -14.74 -1.87
CA ASP A 331 -9.30 -14.36 -1.74
C ASP A 331 -9.85 -13.73 -3.02
N VAL A 332 -8.99 -13.03 -3.77
CA VAL A 332 -9.36 -12.40 -5.04
C VAL A 332 -9.76 -13.45 -6.07
N LEU A 333 -8.96 -14.53 -6.21
CA LEU A 333 -9.29 -15.68 -7.06
C LEU A 333 -10.58 -16.36 -6.61
N ALA A 334 -10.68 -16.68 -5.31
CA ALA A 334 -11.84 -17.35 -4.75
C ALA A 334 -13.13 -16.55 -4.98
N SER A 335 -13.08 -15.22 -4.85
CA SER A 335 -14.21 -14.32 -5.12
C SER A 335 -14.62 -14.36 -6.60
N GLY A 336 -13.66 -14.42 -7.52
CA GLY A 336 -13.92 -14.59 -8.95
C GLY A 336 -14.62 -15.93 -9.24
N VAL A 337 -14.13 -17.03 -8.63
CA VAL A 337 -14.77 -18.35 -8.76
C VAL A 337 -16.21 -18.33 -8.25
N ILE A 338 -16.46 -17.74 -7.05
CA ILE A 338 -17.82 -17.61 -6.51
C ILE A 338 -18.72 -16.87 -7.49
N SER A 339 -18.26 -15.74 -8.02
CA SER A 339 -19.05 -14.94 -8.95
C SER A 339 -19.46 -15.75 -10.18
N ALA A 340 -18.53 -16.50 -10.78
CA ALA A 340 -18.83 -17.34 -11.94
C ALA A 340 -19.80 -18.48 -11.61
N LEU A 341 -19.61 -19.15 -10.47
CA LEU A 341 -20.51 -20.25 -10.05
C LEU A 341 -21.94 -19.73 -9.86
N VAL A 342 -22.10 -18.60 -9.17
CA VAL A 342 -23.41 -17.97 -8.93
C VAL A 342 -24.06 -17.54 -10.24
N ASP A 343 -23.32 -16.90 -11.15
CA ASP A 343 -23.82 -16.48 -12.47
C ASP A 343 -24.29 -17.66 -13.32
N LYS A 344 -23.69 -18.84 -13.16
CA LYS A 344 -24.06 -20.09 -13.84
C LYS A 344 -25.10 -20.89 -13.07
N GLY A 345 -25.67 -20.37 -11.99
CA GLY A 345 -26.71 -21.01 -11.20
C GLY A 345 -26.22 -22.17 -10.31
N ILE A 346 -24.93 -22.27 -10.07
CA ILE A 346 -24.32 -23.23 -9.13
C ILE A 346 -24.38 -22.66 -7.73
N SER A 347 -25.04 -23.37 -6.81
CA SER A 347 -25.14 -22.87 -5.43
C SER A 347 -23.85 -23.04 -4.65
N VAL A 348 -23.42 -21.94 -4.00
CA VAL A 348 -22.31 -21.90 -3.05
C VAL A 348 -22.92 -21.61 -1.67
N PRO A 349 -22.74 -22.47 -0.66
CA PRO A 349 -21.93 -23.69 -0.58
C PRO A 349 -22.67 -24.97 -0.99
N GLY A 350 -23.91 -24.89 -1.45
CA GLY A 350 -24.80 -26.08 -1.60
C GLY A 350 -24.23 -27.16 -2.52
N GLN A 351 -23.74 -26.77 -3.70
CA GLN A 351 -23.19 -27.70 -4.71
C GLN A 351 -21.65 -27.66 -4.71
N VAL A 352 -21.07 -26.48 -4.54
CA VAL A 352 -19.62 -26.28 -4.49
C VAL A 352 -19.30 -25.36 -3.31
N ARG A 353 -18.42 -25.80 -2.44
CA ARG A 353 -17.86 -24.94 -1.38
C ARG A 353 -16.65 -24.20 -1.91
N VAL A 354 -16.46 -22.96 -1.47
CA VAL A 354 -15.31 -22.16 -1.89
C VAL A 354 -14.66 -21.53 -0.67
N ALA A 355 -13.33 -21.64 -0.57
CA ALA A 355 -12.55 -20.95 0.45
C ALA A 355 -11.34 -20.26 -0.18
N GLY A 356 -10.85 -19.21 0.46
CA GLY A 356 -9.70 -18.42 0.02
C GLY A 356 -8.60 -18.35 1.06
N CYS A 357 -7.53 -17.63 0.70
CA CYS A 357 -6.44 -17.24 1.58
C CYS A 357 -6.23 -15.74 1.41
N ASP A 358 -5.75 -15.06 2.44
CA ASP A 358 -5.29 -13.68 2.59
C ASP A 358 -6.08 -12.89 3.64
N GLY A 359 -7.29 -13.32 4.00
CA GLY A 359 -8.13 -12.56 4.92
C GLY A 359 -8.51 -11.18 4.38
N ASN A 360 -8.72 -11.06 3.06
CA ASN A 360 -9.07 -9.77 2.45
C ASN A 360 -10.34 -9.20 3.09
N PRO A 361 -10.34 -7.96 3.60
CA PRO A 361 -11.52 -7.33 4.19
C PRO A 361 -12.74 -7.30 3.26
N LEU A 362 -12.53 -7.26 1.95
CA LEU A 362 -13.62 -7.28 0.97
C LEU A 362 -14.19 -8.68 0.70
N ALA A 363 -13.55 -9.73 1.16
CA ALA A 363 -13.99 -11.11 0.92
C ALA A 363 -15.36 -11.44 1.54
N TRP A 364 -15.83 -10.67 2.52
CA TRP A 364 -17.16 -10.87 3.12
C TRP A 364 -18.28 -10.06 2.44
N SER A 365 -17.94 -9.07 1.60
CA SER A 365 -18.92 -8.15 0.98
C SER A 365 -19.44 -8.64 -0.38
N GLY A 366 -18.97 -9.79 -0.86
CA GLY A 366 -19.48 -10.42 -2.10
C GLY A 366 -20.90 -10.98 -1.96
N SER A 367 -21.44 -11.51 -3.06
CA SER A 367 -22.75 -12.18 -3.10
C SER A 367 -22.87 -13.35 -2.13
N VAL A 368 -21.75 -14.03 -1.88
CA VAL A 368 -21.58 -15.06 -0.85
C VAL A 368 -20.36 -14.69 -0.03
N PRO A 369 -20.50 -14.40 1.29
CA PRO A 369 -19.38 -14.13 2.17
C PRO A 369 -18.35 -15.26 2.16
N LEU A 370 -17.10 -14.94 1.78
CA LEU A 370 -16.04 -15.91 1.56
C LEU A 370 -15.37 -16.34 2.87
N THR A 371 -15.33 -17.66 3.11
CA THR A 371 -14.45 -18.29 4.10
C THR A 371 -13.00 -18.12 3.66
N THR A 372 -12.12 -17.69 4.57
CA THR A 372 -10.71 -17.46 4.25
C THR A 372 -9.81 -17.84 5.41
N VAL A 373 -8.59 -18.28 5.09
CA VAL A 373 -7.52 -18.38 6.07
C VAL A 373 -6.71 -17.11 6.04
N ALA A 374 -6.86 -16.33 7.09
CA ALA A 374 -6.28 -14.98 7.20
C ALA A 374 -4.88 -15.04 7.81
N PRO A 375 -3.83 -14.62 7.07
CA PRO A 375 -2.63 -14.13 7.72
C PRO A 375 -2.98 -12.77 8.32
N PRO A 376 -2.63 -12.49 9.58
CA PRO A 376 -2.91 -11.18 10.15
C PRO A 376 -1.96 -10.13 9.57
N GLY A 377 -2.29 -9.56 8.39
CA GLY A 377 -1.50 -8.54 7.70
C GLY A 377 -1.20 -7.33 8.60
N TYR A 378 -2.18 -6.94 9.42
CA TYR A 378 -1.99 -5.91 10.44
C TYR A 378 -0.82 -6.25 11.38
N GLU A 379 -0.76 -7.49 11.86
CA GLU A 379 0.31 -7.94 12.77
C GLU A 379 1.67 -7.99 12.08
N ILE A 380 1.71 -8.34 10.79
CA ILE A 380 2.94 -8.28 9.97
C ILE A 380 3.47 -6.85 9.92
N GLY A 381 2.62 -5.88 9.60
CA GLY A 381 3.01 -4.47 9.58
C GLY A 381 3.48 -3.97 10.94
N ARG A 382 2.76 -4.31 12.00
CA ARG A 382 3.11 -3.97 13.38
C ARG A 382 4.48 -4.51 13.78
N LYS A 383 4.73 -5.80 13.55
CA LYS A 383 6.02 -6.46 13.82
C LYS A 383 7.16 -5.90 12.96
N GLY A 384 6.87 -5.52 11.71
CA GLY A 384 7.84 -4.85 10.85
C GLY A 384 8.40 -3.58 11.48
N VAL A 385 7.53 -2.73 12.04
CA VAL A 385 7.96 -1.52 12.76
C VAL A 385 8.74 -1.87 14.02
N GLN A 386 8.32 -2.88 14.78
CA GLN A 386 9.04 -3.30 15.99
C GLN A 386 10.47 -3.77 15.68
N LEU A 387 10.64 -4.51 14.58
CA LEU A 387 11.99 -4.91 14.12
C LEU A 387 12.82 -3.73 13.63
N LEU A 388 12.21 -2.70 13.01
CA LEU A 388 12.91 -1.45 12.69
C LEU A 388 13.38 -0.73 13.96
N MET A 389 12.50 -0.61 14.93
CA MET A 389 12.84 0.04 16.22
C MET A 389 13.97 -0.67 16.92
N GLU A 390 13.94 -2.01 16.95
CA GLU A 390 15.01 -2.81 17.52
C GLU A 390 16.35 -2.57 16.81
N GLN A 391 16.37 -2.51 15.48
CA GLN A 391 17.57 -2.21 14.72
C GLN A 391 18.10 -0.80 15.02
N ILE A 392 17.22 0.19 15.19
CA ILE A 392 17.58 1.57 15.54
C ILE A 392 18.20 1.62 16.94
N GLU A 393 17.59 0.97 17.90
CA GLU A 393 18.07 0.91 19.29
C GLU A 393 19.43 0.20 19.40
N ASN A 394 19.62 -0.90 18.67
CA ASN A 394 20.88 -1.64 18.65
C ASN A 394 22.02 -0.89 17.92
N LYS A 395 21.68 -0.01 16.94
CA LYS A 395 22.66 0.86 16.27
C LYS A 395 23.01 2.11 17.09
N ALA A 396 22.23 2.47 18.12
CA ALA A 396 22.61 3.56 19.01
C ALA A 396 23.99 3.24 19.65
N PRO A 397 24.95 4.18 19.63
CA PRO A 397 26.27 3.92 20.16
C PRO A 397 26.13 3.46 21.61
N ALA A 398 26.67 2.27 21.89
CA ALA A 398 26.69 1.73 23.24
C ALA A 398 27.17 2.84 24.17
N LYS A 399 26.38 3.20 25.20
CA LYS A 399 26.76 4.18 26.19
C LYS A 399 28.15 3.79 26.68
N THR A 400 29.16 4.57 26.34
CA THR A 400 30.57 4.32 26.67
C THR A 400 30.66 4.21 28.19
N LYS A 401 30.68 3.00 28.72
CA LYS A 401 31.04 2.78 30.13
C LYS A 401 32.52 3.03 30.22
N HIS A 402 32.89 4.19 30.74
CA HIS A 402 34.25 4.44 31.14
C HIS A 402 34.62 3.54 32.31
N ILE A 403 35.19 2.41 31.99
CA ILE A 403 35.83 1.55 33.03
C ILE A 403 37.21 2.14 33.27
N ARG A 404 37.37 2.79 34.41
CA ARG A 404 38.70 3.15 34.90
C ARG A 404 39.39 1.88 35.46
N VAL A 405 40.39 1.41 34.74
CA VAL A 405 41.33 0.41 35.23
C VAL A 405 42.70 1.01 35.23
N GLY A 406 43.14 1.49 36.39
CA GLY A 406 44.48 2.06 36.58
C GLY A 406 44.67 3.44 35.92
N SER A 407 45.89 3.93 35.92
CA SER A 407 46.27 5.28 35.41
C SER A 407 46.33 5.41 33.87
N ALA A 408 45.87 4.45 33.10
CA ALA A 408 45.84 4.46 31.65
C ALA A 408 44.42 4.23 31.13
N ALA A 409 43.80 5.26 30.55
CA ALA A 409 42.52 5.14 29.84
C ALA A 409 42.72 4.43 28.49
N ARG A 410 42.41 3.16 28.41
CA ARG A 410 42.24 2.47 27.12
C ARG A 410 40.76 2.47 26.77
N THR A 411 40.42 3.16 25.70
CA THR A 411 39.09 3.07 25.05
C THR A 411 39.06 1.76 24.30
N VAL A 412 38.38 0.75 24.83
CA VAL A 412 38.07 -0.46 24.10
C VAL A 412 36.72 -0.22 23.41
N THR A 413 36.78 0.16 22.14
CA THR A 413 35.60 0.09 21.28
C THR A 413 35.40 -1.38 20.95
N ALA A 414 34.43 -2.01 21.57
CA ALA A 414 33.95 -3.30 21.13
C ALA A 414 33.24 -3.07 19.80
N VAL A 415 33.96 -3.24 18.70
CA VAL A 415 33.34 -3.46 17.39
C VAL A 415 32.86 -4.91 17.45
N THR A 416 31.62 -5.12 17.87
CA THR A 416 30.91 -6.34 17.52
C THR A 416 30.76 -6.30 16.00
N ALA A 417 31.47 -7.19 15.30
CA ALA A 417 31.18 -7.51 13.93
C ALA A 417 29.65 -7.71 13.83
N ALA A 418 29.02 -7.12 12.82
CA ALA A 418 27.64 -7.44 12.50
C ALA A 418 27.64 -8.93 12.14
N GLU A 419 27.33 -9.79 13.12
CA GLU A 419 27.06 -11.19 12.87
C GLU A 419 25.92 -11.24 11.84
N ASP A 420 25.97 -12.19 10.91
CA ASP A 420 24.97 -12.48 9.92
C ASP A 420 23.63 -12.84 10.61
N ILE A 421 22.90 -11.80 11.03
CA ILE A 421 21.63 -11.95 11.74
C ILE A 421 20.58 -12.31 10.69
N ASN A 422 20.11 -13.56 10.71
CA ASN A 422 18.88 -13.95 10.04
C ASN A 422 17.76 -14.01 11.08
N ARG A 423 16.95 -12.96 11.18
CA ARG A 423 15.82 -12.91 12.10
C ARG A 423 14.53 -13.00 11.34
N GLN A 424 13.86 -14.13 11.45
CA GLN A 424 12.56 -14.40 10.86
C GLN A 424 11.48 -14.48 11.94
N GLU A 425 10.42 -13.69 11.77
CA GLU A 425 9.22 -13.80 12.57
C GLU A 425 8.08 -14.33 11.72
N LEU A 426 7.52 -15.48 12.11
CA LEU A 426 6.34 -16.05 11.47
C LEU A 426 5.09 -15.65 12.25
N VAL A 427 4.10 -15.13 11.52
CA VAL A 427 2.81 -14.77 12.08
C VAL A 427 1.81 -15.89 11.76
N ARG A 428 1.18 -16.43 12.80
CA ARG A 428 0.26 -17.56 12.68
C ARG A 428 -1.05 -17.14 12.04
N PRO A 429 -1.51 -17.83 10.97
CA PRO A 429 -2.80 -17.59 10.36
C PRO A 429 -3.93 -18.17 11.21
N PHE A 430 -5.14 -17.69 10.94
CA PHE A 430 -6.36 -18.19 11.57
C PHE A 430 -7.50 -18.30 10.53
N LEU A 431 -8.44 -19.21 10.79
CA LEU A 431 -9.60 -19.42 9.93
C LEU A 431 -10.69 -18.39 10.25
N LEU A 432 -11.23 -17.77 9.20
CA LEU A 432 -12.45 -16.97 9.23
C LEU A 432 -13.52 -17.70 8.42
N GLU A 433 -14.32 -18.53 9.10
CA GLU A 433 -15.35 -19.31 8.43
C GLU A 433 -16.59 -18.47 8.17
N ARG A 434 -17.12 -18.55 6.93
CA ARG A 434 -18.27 -17.77 6.45
C ARG A 434 -19.19 -18.62 5.56
N ALA A 435 -20.18 -17.96 4.94
CA ALA A 435 -21.23 -18.63 4.19
C ALA A 435 -20.77 -19.50 3.00
N SER A 436 -19.60 -19.23 2.43
CA SER A 436 -19.13 -20.00 1.26
C SER A 436 -18.73 -21.44 1.55
N THR A 437 -18.62 -21.84 2.83
CA THR A 437 -18.32 -23.22 3.25
C THR A 437 -19.35 -23.78 4.23
N GLN A 438 -20.24 -22.97 4.78
CA GLN A 438 -21.28 -23.38 5.75
C GLN A 438 -22.68 -23.25 5.16
N ALA A 439 -23.49 -24.28 5.31
CA ALA A 439 -24.89 -24.28 4.85
C ALA A 439 -25.84 -23.48 5.75
N SER A 440 -25.44 -23.04 6.95
CA SER A 440 -26.31 -22.34 7.89
C SER A 440 -26.08 -20.83 7.89
N SER A 441 -27.18 -20.09 7.84
CA SER A 441 -27.29 -18.64 7.68
C SER A 441 -26.99 -17.80 8.92
N GLN A 442 -26.44 -18.35 9.98
CA GLN A 442 -25.93 -17.56 11.09
C GLN A 442 -24.46 -17.22 10.86
N THR A 443 -24.24 -16.23 10.01
CA THR A 443 -23.02 -15.43 10.10
C THR A 443 -23.10 -14.71 11.44
N ASP A 444 -22.41 -15.23 12.45
CA ASP A 444 -22.28 -14.53 13.71
C ASP A 444 -21.59 -13.19 13.40
N ALA A 445 -22.35 -12.08 13.44
CA ALA A 445 -21.81 -10.76 13.17
C ALA A 445 -20.69 -10.40 14.17
N THR A 446 -20.60 -11.11 15.29
CA THR A 446 -19.51 -11.02 16.26
C THR A 446 -18.22 -11.67 15.77
N ALA A 447 -18.28 -12.60 14.79
CA ALA A 447 -17.11 -13.17 14.14
C ALA A 447 -16.44 -12.18 13.15
N ILE A 448 -17.11 -11.08 12.82
CA ILE A 448 -16.49 -9.93 12.16
C ILE A 448 -15.79 -9.10 13.23
N ASN A 449 -14.68 -9.61 13.75
CA ASN A 449 -13.80 -8.78 14.57
C ASN A 449 -13.06 -7.81 13.65
N LEU A 450 -13.76 -6.73 13.27
CA LEU A 450 -13.18 -5.61 12.52
C LEU A 450 -11.94 -5.04 13.23
N GLY A 451 -11.83 -5.18 14.55
CA GLY A 451 -10.65 -4.79 15.32
C GLY A 451 -9.38 -5.55 14.95
N ALA A 452 -9.49 -6.75 14.36
CA ALA A 452 -8.34 -7.46 13.79
C ALA A 452 -7.94 -6.92 12.41
N TYR A 453 -8.78 -6.07 11.81
CA TYR A 453 -8.57 -5.46 10.48
C TYR A 453 -8.40 -3.94 10.55
N LEU A 454 -8.67 -3.32 11.68
CA LEU A 454 -8.49 -1.91 11.99
C LEU A 454 -7.53 -1.74 13.15
#